data_02566e1556e828fc104c9c98c45a5fda
#
_entry.id   02566e1556e828fc104c9c98c45a5fda
#
_cell.length_a   1.000
_cell.length_b   1.000
_cell.length_c   1.000
_cell.angle_alpha   90.00
_cell.angle_beta   90.00
_cell.angle_gamma   90.00
#
_symmetry.space_group_name_H-M   'P 1'
#
loop_
_entity.id
_entity.type
_entity.pdbx_description
1 polymer ?
#
loop_
_entity_poly.entity_id
_entity_poly.type
_entity_poly.pdbx_seq_one_letter_code
_entity_poly.pdbx_strand_id
1 'polypeptide(L)'
;MPEQSVLPWDADGPQSILKGEDSMYNPTKPIDKEVLDGYNRGVERGRLHTGIGLIELARTKELLLERLPKPPAVLYDIGGGYGEYAWWLASLGYEVHLFDLAETNIRLSAELAAEYPGVSLCAAEVCDARDVPRPAESADAVLLMGPLYHIPEKAERIAAVRESLRLLKPGGLLFTPAITPYATLLWATSVFGRDNRLIAEDAFMRMVERELTDGEHIRPPAAETAY
;
A
#
# COMPACT_ATOMS: atom_id res chain seq x y z
N MET A 1 17.66 -23.36 13.78
CA MET A 1 16.83 -22.24 13.35
C MET A 1 16.75 -21.27 14.52
N PRO A 2 17.26 -20.04 14.45
CA PRO A 2 17.07 -19.10 15.55
C PRO A 2 15.60 -18.67 15.60
N GLU A 3 15.00 -18.74 16.79
CA GLU A 3 13.70 -18.16 17.08
C GLU A 3 13.70 -16.68 16.68
N GLN A 4 12.82 -16.32 15.78
CA GLN A 4 12.55 -14.92 15.47
C GLN A 4 11.92 -14.29 16.71
N SER A 5 12.67 -13.38 17.34
CA SER A 5 12.16 -12.56 18.44
C SER A 5 11.01 -11.72 17.92
N VAL A 6 9.79 -12.14 18.19
CA VAL A 6 8.60 -11.28 18.08
C VAL A 6 8.79 -10.17 19.12
N LEU A 7 8.83 -8.92 18.67
CA LEU A 7 8.83 -7.78 19.60
C LEU A 7 7.62 -7.93 20.52
N PRO A 8 7.81 -7.82 21.86
CA PRO A 8 6.69 -7.93 22.77
C PRO A 8 5.73 -6.75 22.54
N TRP A 9 4.54 -7.07 22.10
CA TRP A 9 3.42 -6.15 22.21
C TRP A 9 3.19 -5.90 23.72
N ASP A 10 2.92 -4.66 24.08
CA ASP A 10 2.45 -4.34 25.42
C ASP A 10 1.23 -5.23 25.74
N ALA A 11 1.02 -5.51 27.01
CA ALA A 11 0.02 -6.47 27.48
C ALA A 11 -1.43 -6.21 27.00
N ASP A 12 -1.70 -5.03 26.44
CA ASP A 12 -3.00 -4.61 25.91
C ASP A 12 -3.20 -4.91 24.41
N GLY A 13 -2.18 -5.38 23.70
CA GLY A 13 -2.26 -5.77 22.27
C GLY A 13 -2.83 -4.68 21.35
N PRO A 14 -3.45 -5.05 20.20
CA PRO A 14 -4.07 -4.11 19.27
C PRO A 14 -5.20 -3.28 19.88
N GLN A 15 -5.76 -3.69 21.01
CA GLN A 15 -6.85 -2.99 21.70
C GLN A 15 -6.42 -1.63 22.26
N SER A 16 -5.13 -1.40 22.52
CA SER A 16 -4.64 -0.08 22.95
C SER A 16 -4.77 0.98 21.84
N ILE A 17 -4.69 0.57 20.58
CA ILE A 17 -4.88 1.44 19.42
C ILE A 17 -6.37 1.82 19.26
N LEU A 18 -7.28 0.95 19.72
CA LEU A 18 -8.72 1.14 19.59
C LEU A 18 -9.34 1.99 20.72
N LYS A 19 -8.62 2.20 21.84
CA LYS A 19 -9.09 2.94 23.03
C LYS A 19 -8.95 4.47 22.94
N GLY A 20 -8.68 5.06 21.78
CA GLY A 20 -8.82 6.50 21.58
C GLY A 20 -10.29 6.85 21.34
N GLU A 21 -10.77 7.88 22.06
CA GLU A 21 -12.16 8.36 22.09
C GLU A 21 -12.93 8.16 20.77
N ASP A 22 -14.14 7.57 20.87
CA ASP A 22 -15.16 7.39 19.80
C ASP A 22 -15.65 8.74 19.24
N SER A 23 -14.76 9.54 18.72
CA SER A 23 -15.12 10.63 17.81
C SER A 23 -15.25 9.99 16.44
N MET A 24 -16.43 10.01 15.85
CA MET A 24 -16.62 9.72 14.42
C MET A 24 -15.55 10.50 13.66
N TYR A 25 -14.53 9.78 13.19
CA TYR A 25 -13.44 10.37 12.45
C TYR A 25 -14.03 10.95 11.18
N ASN A 26 -13.96 12.26 11.07
CA ASN A 26 -14.31 12.96 9.83
C ASN A 26 -12.98 13.34 9.15
N PRO A 27 -12.65 12.79 7.97
CA PRO A 27 -11.42 13.12 7.27
C PRO A 27 -11.32 14.63 7.07
N THR A 28 -10.48 15.30 7.85
CA THR A 28 -10.42 16.77 7.90
C THR A 28 -9.53 17.36 6.81
N LYS A 29 -8.70 16.53 6.16
CA LYS A 29 -7.81 16.98 5.09
C LYS A 29 -7.93 16.09 3.86
N PRO A 30 -8.15 16.67 2.66
CA PRO A 30 -8.00 15.92 1.42
C PRO A 30 -6.56 15.37 1.31
N ILE A 31 -6.42 14.21 0.70
CA ILE A 31 -5.10 13.66 0.33
C ILE A 31 -4.43 14.67 -0.59
N ASP A 32 -3.11 14.76 -0.50
CA ASP A 32 -2.30 15.66 -1.31
C ASP A 32 -2.70 15.54 -2.80
N LYS A 33 -3.12 16.66 -3.36
CA LYS A 33 -3.58 16.73 -4.74
C LYS A 33 -2.50 16.28 -5.72
N GLU A 34 -1.23 16.57 -5.47
CA GLU A 34 -0.12 16.18 -6.34
C GLU A 34 0.03 14.66 -6.37
N VAL A 35 -0.14 13.97 -5.23
CA VAL A 35 -0.14 12.51 -5.14
C VAL A 35 -1.29 11.93 -5.95
N LEU A 36 -2.50 12.43 -5.74
CA LEU A 36 -3.68 11.97 -6.46
C LEU A 36 -3.58 12.23 -7.98
N ASP A 37 -3.12 13.41 -8.38
CA ASP A 37 -2.89 13.76 -9.79
C ASP A 37 -1.81 12.86 -10.41
N GLY A 38 -0.79 12.46 -9.63
CA GLY A 38 0.22 11.48 -10.02
C GLY A 38 -0.41 10.12 -10.38
N TYR A 39 -1.21 9.57 -9.47
CA TYR A 39 -1.89 8.30 -9.69
C TYR A 39 -2.92 8.35 -10.83
N ASN A 40 -3.63 9.47 -10.97
CA ASN A 40 -4.56 9.68 -12.08
C ASN A 40 -3.86 9.75 -13.46
N ARG A 41 -2.53 9.92 -13.52
CA ARG A 41 -1.74 9.76 -14.76
C ARG A 41 -1.39 8.30 -15.07
N GLY A 42 -1.77 7.34 -14.22
CA GLY A 42 -1.57 5.90 -14.44
C GLY A 42 -0.13 5.45 -14.23
N VAL A 43 0.63 6.11 -13.36
CA VAL A 43 2.06 5.80 -13.09
C VAL A 43 2.30 4.40 -12.53
N GLU A 44 1.29 3.79 -11.91
CA GLU A 44 1.39 2.44 -11.35
C GLU A 44 1.37 1.34 -12.40
N ARG A 45 0.85 1.61 -13.60
CA ARG A 45 0.69 0.58 -14.63
C ARG A 45 2.03 -0.02 -15.04
N GLY A 46 2.19 -1.32 -14.79
CA GLY A 46 3.39 -2.08 -15.13
C GLY A 46 4.58 -1.88 -14.19
N ARG A 47 4.47 -1.07 -13.12
CA ARG A 47 5.56 -0.85 -12.14
C ARG A 47 6.09 -2.18 -11.57
N LEU A 48 5.20 -3.08 -11.22
CA LEU A 48 5.55 -4.39 -10.66
C LEU A 48 6.12 -5.39 -11.68
N HIS A 49 6.08 -5.07 -12.97
CA HIS A 49 6.58 -5.95 -14.04
C HIS A 49 7.96 -5.53 -14.56
N THR A 50 8.63 -4.56 -13.93
CA THR A 50 9.95 -4.08 -14.34
C THR A 50 10.90 -3.93 -13.16
N GLY A 51 12.20 -4.15 -13.40
CA GLY A 51 13.25 -3.89 -12.42
C GLY A 51 13.01 -4.56 -11.07
N ILE A 52 13.17 -3.79 -9.98
CA ILE A 52 12.96 -4.24 -8.60
C ILE A 52 11.49 -4.60 -8.32
N GLY A 53 10.55 -4.08 -9.09
CA GLY A 53 9.13 -4.40 -8.96
C GLY A 53 8.82 -5.88 -9.14
N LEU A 54 9.60 -6.59 -9.97
CA LEU A 54 9.48 -8.05 -10.13
C LEU A 54 9.76 -8.81 -8.83
N ILE A 55 10.75 -8.34 -8.06
CA ILE A 55 11.10 -8.93 -6.76
C ILE A 55 10.02 -8.62 -5.74
N GLU A 56 9.54 -7.38 -5.72
CA GLU A 56 8.42 -6.95 -4.89
C GLU A 56 7.18 -7.80 -5.15
N LEU A 57 6.79 -7.96 -6.41
CA LEU A 57 5.64 -8.75 -6.82
C LEU A 57 5.76 -10.21 -6.38
N ALA A 58 6.89 -10.84 -6.70
CA ALA A 58 7.12 -12.24 -6.37
C ALA A 58 7.11 -12.48 -4.86
N ARG A 59 7.82 -11.66 -4.10
CA ARG A 59 7.92 -11.80 -2.65
C ARG A 59 6.61 -11.50 -1.94
N THR A 60 5.88 -10.49 -2.38
CA THR A 60 4.56 -10.17 -1.84
C THR A 60 3.58 -11.33 -2.07
N LYS A 61 3.54 -11.89 -3.29
CA LYS A 61 2.70 -13.06 -3.60
C LYS A 61 3.05 -14.25 -2.71
N GLU A 62 4.33 -14.53 -2.50
CA GLU A 62 4.79 -15.60 -1.61
C GLU A 62 4.31 -15.40 -0.17
N LEU A 63 4.50 -14.19 0.39
CA LEU A 63 4.07 -13.86 1.75
C LEU A 63 2.55 -13.93 1.92
N LEU A 64 1.80 -13.47 0.94
CA LEU A 64 0.33 -13.56 0.94
C LEU A 64 -0.12 -15.01 0.95
N LEU A 65 0.41 -15.87 0.07
CA LEU A 65 0.07 -17.29 0.01
C LEU A 65 0.45 -18.06 1.27
N GLU A 66 1.52 -17.65 1.95
CA GLU A 66 1.94 -18.28 3.21
C GLU A 66 0.98 -17.99 4.37
N ARG A 67 0.35 -16.82 4.37
CA ARG A 67 -0.38 -16.29 5.53
C ARG A 67 -1.88 -16.21 5.35
N LEU A 68 -2.36 -15.98 4.14
CA LEU A 68 -3.80 -15.87 3.88
C LEU A 68 -4.55 -17.15 4.25
N PRO A 69 -5.79 -17.05 4.76
CA PRO A 69 -6.67 -18.19 4.90
C PRO A 69 -6.91 -18.82 3.53
N LYS A 70 -7.28 -20.10 3.52
CA LYS A 70 -7.64 -20.78 2.25
C LYS A 70 -8.90 -20.17 1.65
N PRO A 71 -9.00 -20.08 0.31
CA PRO A 71 -10.24 -19.68 -0.33
C PRO A 71 -11.37 -20.72 -0.08
N PRO A 72 -12.65 -20.30 -0.10
CA PRO A 72 -13.07 -18.92 -0.27
C PRO A 72 -12.88 -18.12 1.01
N ALA A 73 -12.35 -16.89 0.88
CA ALA A 73 -12.25 -15.94 1.97
C ALA A 73 -12.41 -14.52 1.40
N VAL A 74 -12.97 -13.60 2.18
CA VAL A 74 -13.24 -12.22 1.79
C VAL A 74 -12.00 -11.38 2.02
N LEU A 75 -11.48 -10.78 0.96
CA LEU A 75 -10.28 -9.94 0.98
C LEU A 75 -10.63 -8.52 0.54
N TYR A 76 -10.15 -7.52 1.29
CA TYR A 76 -10.24 -6.12 0.90
C TYR A 76 -8.85 -5.62 0.53
N ASP A 77 -8.67 -5.21 -0.73
CA ASP A 77 -7.45 -4.58 -1.26
C ASP A 77 -7.65 -3.07 -1.28
N ILE A 78 -7.16 -2.39 -0.24
CA ILE A 78 -7.38 -0.97 0.02
C ILE A 78 -6.15 -0.16 -0.41
N GLY A 79 -6.35 0.74 -1.38
CA GLY A 79 -5.25 1.39 -2.09
C GLY A 79 -4.53 0.42 -3.01
N GLY A 80 -5.28 -0.53 -3.61
CA GLY A 80 -4.73 -1.61 -4.43
C GLY A 80 -4.33 -1.19 -5.85
N GLY A 81 -4.34 0.12 -6.15
CA GLY A 81 -4.01 0.62 -7.47
C GLY A 81 -5.00 0.08 -8.52
N TYR A 82 -4.46 -0.33 -9.68
CA TYR A 82 -5.28 -0.93 -10.73
C TYR A 82 -5.59 -2.43 -10.49
N GLY A 83 -5.27 -2.96 -9.29
CA GLY A 83 -5.72 -4.27 -8.83
C GLY A 83 -4.82 -5.44 -9.22
N GLU A 84 -3.51 -5.25 -9.37
CA GLU A 84 -2.56 -6.33 -9.69
C GLU A 84 -2.68 -7.52 -8.74
N TYR A 85 -2.74 -7.26 -7.43
CA TYR A 85 -2.93 -8.30 -6.43
C TYR A 85 -4.39 -8.75 -6.35
N ALA A 86 -5.35 -7.83 -6.48
CA ALA A 86 -6.77 -8.13 -6.41
C ALA A 86 -7.20 -9.15 -7.47
N TRP A 87 -6.85 -8.93 -8.74
CA TRP A 87 -7.18 -9.85 -9.83
C TRP A 87 -6.48 -11.20 -9.70
N TRP A 88 -5.19 -11.18 -9.31
CA TRP A 88 -4.47 -12.41 -9.05
C TRP A 88 -5.11 -13.22 -7.91
N LEU A 89 -5.47 -12.59 -6.78
CA LEU A 89 -6.13 -13.27 -5.66
C LEU A 89 -7.52 -13.79 -6.05
N ALA A 90 -8.30 -13.01 -6.80
CA ALA A 90 -9.59 -13.47 -7.33
C ALA A 90 -9.43 -14.70 -8.23
N SER A 91 -8.37 -14.78 -9.03
CA SER A 91 -8.08 -15.96 -9.87
C SER A 91 -7.74 -17.22 -9.05
N LEU A 92 -7.37 -17.05 -7.79
CA LEU A 92 -7.14 -18.15 -6.85
C LEU A 92 -8.39 -18.55 -6.07
N GLY A 93 -9.54 -17.92 -6.34
CA GLY A 93 -10.84 -18.24 -5.74
C GLY A 93 -11.19 -17.45 -4.47
N TYR A 94 -10.49 -16.34 -4.21
CA TYR A 94 -10.87 -15.41 -3.14
C TYR A 94 -12.00 -14.48 -3.58
N GLU A 95 -12.81 -14.04 -2.62
CA GLU A 95 -13.81 -12.98 -2.78
C GLU A 95 -13.14 -11.61 -2.55
N VAL A 96 -12.71 -10.96 -3.64
CA VAL A 96 -11.88 -9.76 -3.53
C VAL A 96 -12.68 -8.49 -3.85
N HIS A 97 -12.56 -7.50 -2.96
CA HIS A 97 -13.05 -6.14 -3.17
C HIS A 97 -11.84 -5.21 -3.29
N LEU A 98 -11.77 -4.49 -4.39
CA LEU A 98 -10.73 -3.51 -4.67
C LEU A 98 -11.23 -2.09 -4.35
N PHE A 99 -10.43 -1.35 -3.61
CA PHE A 99 -10.66 0.05 -3.30
C PHE A 99 -9.42 0.87 -3.63
N ASP A 100 -9.58 1.97 -4.34
CA ASP A 100 -8.50 2.92 -4.60
C ASP A 100 -9.05 4.34 -4.69
N LEU A 101 -8.27 5.32 -4.26
CA LEU A 101 -8.70 6.72 -4.29
C LEU A 101 -8.69 7.31 -5.70
N ALA A 102 -7.80 6.83 -6.58
CA ALA A 102 -7.67 7.31 -7.94
C ALA A 102 -8.70 6.63 -8.87
N GLU A 103 -9.61 7.42 -9.42
CA GLU A 103 -10.62 6.94 -10.39
C GLU A 103 -9.96 6.25 -11.59
N THR A 104 -8.80 6.75 -12.03
CA THR A 104 -8.04 6.14 -13.12
C THR A 104 -7.62 4.71 -12.81
N ASN A 105 -7.24 4.41 -11.56
CA ASN A 105 -6.86 3.06 -11.17
C ASN A 105 -8.06 2.10 -11.24
N ILE A 106 -9.22 2.52 -10.78
CA ILE A 106 -10.45 1.70 -10.87
C ILE A 106 -10.84 1.46 -12.34
N ARG A 107 -10.70 2.46 -13.21
CA ARG A 107 -10.93 2.29 -14.65
C ARG A 107 -9.93 1.33 -15.29
N LEU A 108 -8.63 1.45 -14.96
CA LEU A 108 -7.60 0.53 -15.42
C LEU A 108 -7.80 -0.91 -14.91
N SER A 109 -8.37 -1.07 -13.72
CA SER A 109 -8.76 -2.39 -13.18
C SER A 109 -9.79 -3.07 -14.08
N ALA A 110 -10.76 -2.32 -14.58
CA ALA A 110 -11.74 -2.87 -15.53
C ALA A 110 -11.09 -3.31 -16.86
N GLU A 111 -10.04 -2.62 -17.32
CA GLU A 111 -9.26 -3.04 -18.48
C GLU A 111 -8.47 -4.33 -18.21
N LEU A 112 -7.88 -4.44 -17.02
CA LEU A 112 -7.11 -5.62 -16.59
C LEU A 112 -7.96 -6.89 -16.51
N ALA A 113 -9.28 -6.77 -16.33
CA ALA A 113 -10.22 -7.88 -16.35
C ALA A 113 -10.09 -8.79 -17.60
N ALA A 114 -9.70 -8.22 -18.74
CA ALA A 114 -9.49 -8.95 -19.98
C ALA A 114 -8.37 -10.00 -19.90
N GLU A 115 -7.42 -9.83 -18.99
CA GLU A 115 -6.32 -10.77 -18.76
C GLU A 115 -6.72 -11.96 -17.85
N TYR A 116 -7.91 -11.87 -17.23
CA TYR A 116 -8.43 -12.86 -16.29
C TYR A 116 -9.81 -13.43 -16.74
N PRO A 117 -9.88 -14.16 -17.87
CA PRO A 117 -11.14 -14.66 -18.39
C PRO A 117 -11.84 -15.59 -17.40
N GLY A 118 -13.10 -15.29 -17.12
CA GLY A 118 -13.92 -16.07 -16.17
C GLY A 118 -13.69 -15.74 -14.68
N VAL A 119 -12.83 -14.77 -14.37
CA VAL A 119 -12.62 -14.24 -13.03
C VAL A 119 -13.34 -12.90 -12.87
N SER A 120 -13.83 -12.61 -11.68
CA SER A 120 -14.44 -11.31 -11.35
C SER A 120 -14.02 -10.85 -9.96
N LEU A 121 -13.86 -9.55 -9.78
CA LEU A 121 -13.83 -8.93 -8.46
C LEU A 121 -15.26 -8.81 -7.93
N CYS A 122 -15.45 -8.92 -6.60
CA CYS A 122 -16.74 -8.67 -5.96
C CYS A 122 -17.12 -7.19 -6.05
N ALA A 123 -16.13 -6.30 -6.00
CA ALA A 123 -16.27 -4.87 -6.23
C ALA A 123 -14.95 -4.25 -6.66
N ALA A 124 -15.02 -3.13 -7.41
CA ALA A 124 -13.91 -2.23 -7.67
C ALA A 124 -14.45 -0.79 -7.57
N GLU A 125 -14.06 -0.04 -6.54
CA GLU A 125 -14.72 1.21 -6.17
C GLU A 125 -13.70 2.30 -5.81
N VAL A 126 -14.03 3.54 -6.17
CA VAL A 126 -13.28 4.71 -5.70
C VAL A 126 -13.59 4.93 -4.24
N CYS A 127 -12.55 4.89 -3.38
CA CYS A 127 -12.75 4.95 -1.95
C CYS A 127 -11.50 5.47 -1.22
N ASP A 128 -11.71 6.21 -0.15
CA ASP A 128 -10.66 6.60 0.78
C ASP A 128 -10.39 5.48 1.78
N ALA A 129 -9.12 5.16 1.99
CA ALA A 129 -8.68 4.11 2.94
C ALA A 129 -9.08 4.39 4.40
N ARG A 130 -9.46 5.63 4.70
CA ARG A 130 -9.86 6.08 6.04
C ARG A 130 -11.36 5.91 6.33
N ASP A 131 -12.15 5.62 5.29
CA ASP A 131 -13.62 5.48 5.39
C ASP A 131 -14.12 4.57 4.27
N VAL A 132 -14.04 3.26 4.49
CA VAL A 132 -14.43 2.24 3.51
C VAL A 132 -15.90 1.84 3.73
N PRO A 133 -16.79 1.98 2.74
CA PRO A 133 -18.23 1.76 2.91
C PRO A 133 -18.56 0.24 2.97
N ARG A 134 -18.03 -0.42 3.98
CA ARG A 134 -18.28 -1.84 4.26
C ARG A 134 -18.58 -2.05 5.74
N PRO A 135 -19.38 -3.08 6.08
CA PRO A 135 -19.67 -3.43 7.47
C PRO A 135 -18.40 -3.74 8.26
N ALA A 136 -18.43 -3.48 9.57
CA ALA A 136 -17.40 -3.98 10.46
C ALA A 136 -17.36 -5.52 10.43
N GLU A 137 -16.19 -6.09 10.73
CA GLU A 137 -15.99 -7.55 10.84
C GLU A 137 -16.45 -8.34 9.61
N SER A 138 -16.20 -7.78 8.41
CA SER A 138 -16.66 -8.36 7.14
C SER A 138 -15.55 -9.00 6.30
N ALA A 139 -14.28 -8.67 6.55
CA ALA A 139 -13.14 -9.20 5.81
C ALA A 139 -12.33 -10.23 6.61
N ASP A 140 -11.88 -11.29 5.95
CA ASP A 140 -10.94 -12.27 6.51
C ASP A 140 -9.50 -11.75 6.48
N ALA A 141 -9.17 -10.92 5.49
CA ALA A 141 -7.92 -10.16 5.46
C ALA A 141 -8.11 -8.82 4.74
N VAL A 142 -7.27 -7.85 5.13
CA VAL A 142 -7.16 -6.53 4.52
C VAL A 142 -5.72 -6.33 4.03
N LEU A 143 -5.57 -5.97 2.78
CA LEU A 143 -4.34 -5.51 2.18
C LEU A 143 -4.37 -3.97 2.16
N LEU A 144 -3.55 -3.33 2.99
CA LEU A 144 -3.38 -1.87 3.04
C LEU A 144 -1.96 -1.55 2.53
N MET A 145 -1.71 -1.80 1.24
CA MET A 145 -0.35 -1.86 0.71
C MET A 145 0.12 -0.60 -0.02
N GLY A 146 -0.69 0.43 -0.09
CA GLY A 146 -0.36 1.72 -0.73
C GLY A 146 -0.48 2.92 0.21
N PRO A 147 -1.62 3.08 0.90
CA PRO A 147 -2.01 4.35 1.49
C PRO A 147 -1.06 4.92 2.54
N LEU A 148 -0.45 4.09 3.40
CA LEU A 148 0.26 4.58 4.59
C LEU A 148 1.48 5.47 4.28
N TYR A 149 2.16 5.23 3.17
CA TYR A 149 3.31 6.05 2.79
C TYR A 149 2.95 7.25 1.88
N HIS A 150 1.65 7.38 1.55
CA HIS A 150 1.11 8.55 0.85
C HIS A 150 0.31 9.48 1.74
N ILE A 151 0.12 9.13 3.00
CA ILE A 151 -0.58 9.94 4.00
C ILE A 151 0.46 10.57 4.92
N PRO A 152 0.77 11.89 4.80
CA PRO A 152 1.83 12.55 5.57
C PRO A 152 1.53 12.61 7.07
N GLU A 153 0.27 12.87 7.40
CA GLU A 153 -0.15 13.12 8.78
C GLU A 153 -0.30 11.81 9.56
N LYS A 154 0.38 11.71 10.71
CA LYS A 154 0.33 10.51 11.56
C LYS A 154 -1.10 10.15 11.99
N ALA A 155 -1.92 11.13 12.36
CA ALA A 155 -3.31 10.89 12.77
C ALA A 155 -4.13 10.25 11.66
N GLU A 156 -3.93 10.67 10.41
CA GLU A 156 -4.60 10.15 9.23
C GLU A 156 -4.14 8.73 8.90
N ARG A 157 -2.84 8.42 9.07
CA ARG A 157 -2.35 7.03 8.95
C ARG A 157 -2.97 6.11 9.99
N ILE A 158 -3.08 6.59 11.24
CA ILE A 158 -3.76 5.85 12.31
C ILE A 158 -5.22 5.61 11.96
N ALA A 159 -5.91 6.59 11.34
CA ALA A 159 -7.29 6.42 10.91
C ALA A 159 -7.43 5.31 9.85
N ALA A 160 -6.57 5.28 8.84
CA ALA A 160 -6.59 4.21 7.83
C ALA A 160 -6.32 2.82 8.43
N VAL A 161 -5.41 2.72 9.41
CA VAL A 161 -5.18 1.47 10.13
C VAL A 161 -6.38 1.08 10.98
N ARG A 162 -7.00 2.03 11.72
CA ARG A 162 -8.21 1.77 12.51
C ARG A 162 -9.37 1.31 11.64
N GLU A 163 -9.54 1.93 10.48
CA GLU A 163 -10.57 1.53 9.52
C GLU A 163 -10.32 0.11 9.02
N SER A 164 -9.09 -0.23 8.65
CA SER A 164 -8.72 -1.60 8.29
C SER A 164 -9.01 -2.60 9.40
N LEU A 165 -8.71 -2.25 10.66
CA LEU A 165 -9.00 -3.11 11.81
C LEU A 165 -10.51 -3.24 12.09
N ARG A 166 -11.30 -2.19 11.85
CA ARG A 166 -12.77 -2.24 11.95
C ARG A 166 -13.37 -3.24 10.96
N LEU A 167 -12.82 -3.31 9.76
CA LEU A 167 -13.29 -4.18 8.69
C LEU A 167 -12.94 -5.65 8.92
N LEU A 168 -11.86 -5.93 9.65
CA LEU A 168 -11.40 -7.29 9.90
C LEU A 168 -12.31 -8.04 10.86
N LYS A 169 -12.65 -9.27 10.50
CA LYS A 169 -13.23 -10.24 11.42
C LYS A 169 -12.28 -10.51 12.59
N PRO A 170 -12.78 -10.94 13.76
CA PRO A 170 -11.91 -11.41 14.84
C PRO A 170 -10.92 -12.48 14.34
N GLY A 171 -9.62 -12.24 14.55
CA GLY A 171 -8.55 -13.12 14.04
C GLY A 171 -8.18 -12.91 12.57
N GLY A 172 -8.79 -11.95 11.88
CA GLY A 172 -8.43 -11.56 10.51
C GLY A 172 -7.02 -10.94 10.41
N LEU A 173 -6.48 -10.88 9.22
CA LEU A 173 -5.09 -10.47 8.97
C LEU A 173 -5.01 -9.10 8.28
N LEU A 174 -4.14 -8.22 8.78
CA LEU A 174 -3.77 -6.98 8.11
C LEU A 174 -2.38 -7.12 7.47
N PHE A 175 -2.31 -6.87 6.16
CA PHE A 175 -1.05 -6.79 5.43
C PHE A 175 -0.75 -5.32 5.10
N THR A 176 0.37 -4.82 5.59
CA THR A 176 0.80 -3.46 5.31
C THR A 176 2.31 -3.39 5.16
N PRO A 177 2.84 -2.90 4.03
CA PRO A 177 4.26 -2.66 3.85
C PRO A 177 4.67 -1.34 4.48
N ALA A 178 5.95 -1.23 4.76
CA ALA A 178 6.60 0.03 5.11
C ALA A 178 7.74 0.31 4.12
N ILE A 179 7.90 1.55 3.72
CA ILE A 179 9.08 1.99 2.97
C ILE A 179 10.21 2.18 3.97
N THR A 180 11.33 1.52 3.73
CA THR A 180 12.52 1.67 4.58
C THR A 180 13.33 2.90 4.19
N PRO A 181 14.14 3.48 5.09
CA PRO A 181 15.03 4.60 4.77
C PRO A 181 16.04 4.31 3.64
N TYR A 182 16.22 3.05 3.28
CA TYR A 182 17.13 2.63 2.19
C TYR A 182 16.46 2.56 0.82
N ALA A 183 15.13 2.77 0.76
CA ALA A 183 14.35 2.50 -0.46
C ALA A 183 14.78 3.38 -1.64
N THR A 184 14.99 4.67 -1.41
CA THR A 184 15.40 5.62 -2.46
C THR A 184 16.76 5.27 -3.04
N LEU A 185 17.73 4.93 -2.21
CA LEU A 185 19.07 4.53 -2.67
C LEU A 185 19.02 3.21 -3.46
N LEU A 186 18.27 2.22 -2.96
CA LEU A 186 18.07 0.95 -3.66
C LEU A 186 17.34 1.14 -4.99
N TRP A 187 16.32 1.98 -5.02
CA TRP A 187 15.61 2.32 -6.25
C TRP A 187 16.56 2.98 -7.26
N ALA A 188 17.28 4.01 -6.86
CA ALA A 188 18.21 4.72 -7.74
C ALA A 188 19.24 3.75 -8.36
N THR A 189 19.84 2.88 -7.56
CA THR A 189 20.85 1.92 -8.03
C THR A 189 20.27 0.83 -8.92
N SER A 190 18.99 0.46 -8.72
CA SER A 190 18.34 -0.60 -9.51
C SER A 190 17.78 -0.11 -10.85
N VAL A 191 17.24 1.12 -10.90
CA VAL A 191 16.58 1.65 -12.10
C VAL A 191 17.60 2.20 -13.10
N PHE A 192 18.63 2.89 -12.64
CA PHE A 192 19.59 3.56 -13.51
C PHE A 192 20.88 2.75 -13.75
N GLY A 193 21.07 1.64 -13.05
CA GLY A 193 22.23 0.76 -13.24
C GLY A 193 23.56 1.48 -13.01
N ARG A 194 24.57 1.14 -13.85
CA ARG A 194 25.94 1.70 -13.73
C ARG A 194 26.03 3.16 -14.16
N ASP A 195 25.12 3.62 -15.02
CA ASP A 195 25.11 5.00 -15.55
C ASP A 195 24.26 5.93 -14.68
N ASN A 196 24.01 5.54 -13.44
CA ASN A 196 23.21 6.30 -12.51
C ASN A 196 23.88 7.61 -12.12
N ARG A 197 23.43 8.69 -12.75
CA ARG A 197 23.93 10.04 -12.47
C ARG A 197 23.34 10.65 -11.19
N LEU A 198 22.23 10.12 -10.68
CA LEU A 198 21.58 10.65 -9.47
C LEU A 198 22.48 10.60 -8.25
N ILE A 199 23.25 9.53 -8.09
CA ILE A 199 24.22 9.42 -6.96
C ILE A 199 25.38 10.41 -7.07
N ALA A 200 25.57 11.07 -8.21
CA ALA A 200 26.54 12.15 -8.39
C ALA A 200 25.92 13.55 -8.16
N GLU A 201 24.61 13.64 -7.95
CA GLU A 201 23.91 14.89 -7.71
C GLU A 201 23.84 15.18 -6.21
N ASP A 202 24.44 16.30 -5.79
CA ASP A 202 24.46 16.70 -4.37
C ASP A 202 23.06 16.84 -3.76
N ALA A 203 22.07 17.32 -4.52
CA ALA A 203 20.70 17.47 -4.06
C ALA A 203 20.05 16.11 -3.76
N PHE A 204 20.27 15.12 -4.63
CA PHE A 204 19.79 13.76 -4.43
C PHE A 204 20.48 13.10 -3.21
N MET A 205 21.79 13.23 -3.10
CA MET A 205 22.54 12.64 -1.99
C MET A 205 22.18 13.27 -0.63
N ARG A 206 21.91 14.58 -0.57
CA ARG A 206 21.39 15.22 0.65
C ARG A 206 20.00 14.68 1.05
N MET A 207 19.14 14.39 0.08
CA MET A 207 17.84 13.75 0.34
C MET A 207 18.04 12.34 0.93
N VAL A 208 18.92 11.53 0.32
CA VAL A 208 19.25 10.18 0.81
C VAL A 208 19.86 10.21 2.21
N GLU A 209 20.80 11.15 2.49
CA GLU A 209 21.39 11.32 3.81
C GLU A 209 20.32 11.63 4.87
N ARG A 210 19.37 12.50 4.54
CA ARG A 210 18.24 12.84 5.42
C ARG A 210 17.33 11.64 5.67
N GLU A 211 16.99 10.86 4.64
CA GLU A 211 16.23 9.63 4.82
C GLU A 211 16.92 8.63 5.75
N LEU A 212 18.25 8.49 5.61
CA LEU A 212 19.04 7.55 6.41
C LEU A 212 19.22 8.01 7.87
N THR A 213 19.19 9.33 8.14
CA THR A 213 19.39 9.90 9.48
C THR A 213 18.08 10.15 10.21
N ASP A 214 17.13 10.79 9.56
CA ASP A 214 15.90 11.29 10.17
C ASP A 214 14.64 10.50 9.74
N GLY A 215 14.76 9.68 8.68
CA GLY A 215 13.63 8.96 8.08
C GLY A 215 12.71 9.87 7.25
N GLU A 216 13.14 11.10 6.93
CA GLU A 216 12.33 12.06 6.18
C GLU A 216 12.66 12.04 4.69
N HIS A 217 11.67 11.69 3.85
CA HIS A 217 11.76 11.80 2.40
C HIS A 217 11.22 13.16 1.95
N ILE A 218 12.12 14.13 1.74
CA ILE A 218 11.76 15.45 1.22
C ILE A 218 12.46 15.65 -0.12
N ARG A 219 11.66 15.61 -1.20
CA ARG A 219 12.17 15.83 -2.56
C ARG A 219 12.78 17.22 -2.67
N PRO A 220 13.96 17.35 -3.30
CA PRO A 220 14.51 18.66 -3.65
C PRO A 220 13.53 19.41 -4.58
N PRO A 221 13.50 20.75 -4.52
CA PRO A 221 12.73 21.54 -5.48
C PRO A 221 13.11 21.19 -6.92
N ALA A 222 12.13 21.17 -7.84
CA ALA A 222 12.35 20.80 -9.24
C ALA A 222 13.44 21.64 -9.95
N ALA A 223 13.71 22.86 -9.44
CA ALA A 223 14.79 23.72 -9.94
C ALA A 223 16.21 23.22 -9.57
N GLU A 224 16.33 22.31 -8.59
CA GLU A 224 17.59 21.74 -8.12
C GLU A 224 17.85 20.32 -8.63
N THR A 225 16.92 19.76 -9.37
CA THR A 225 17.00 18.38 -9.88
C THR A 225 16.85 18.36 -11.39
N ALA A 226 17.70 17.60 -12.06
CA ALA A 226 17.67 17.40 -13.51
C ALA A 226 16.82 16.20 -13.96
N TYR A 227 16.00 15.64 -13.06
CA TYR A 227 15.19 14.43 -13.30
C TYR A 227 13.73 14.58 -12.87
#